data_0f603ecaa653bf53f77b482e63e7cc3e
#
_entry.id   0f603ecaa653bf53f77b482e63e7cc3e
#
_cell.length_a   1.000
_cell.length_b   1.000
_cell.length_c   1.000
_cell.angle_alpha   90.00
_cell.angle_beta   90.00
_cell.angle_gamma   90.00
#
_symmetry.space_group_name_H-M   'P 1'
#
loop_
_entity.id
_entity.type
_entity.pdbx_description
1 polymer ?
#
loop_
_entity_poly.entity_id
_entity_poly.type
_entity_poly.pdbx_seq_one_letter_code
_entity_poly.pdbx_strand_id
1 'polypeptide(L)'
;MGATRVKVLKGANLSVREGEFVAVIGASGSGKSTFLHILGALDRPNEGDVSFDGHYFSRMGARELNHFRNEMVGFVFQFYHLLDELNVLENVYLPAMVSCGVAGWLGTRGAAKARARELLETMGLQDRIRHKPYQLSGGERQRVAIGRALMNKPRLLLADEPTGNLDSATGNGILEVFEQLNRAGQTIVMVTHDERVAHRAGRVITLADGRVKS
;
A
#
# COMPACT_ATOMS: atom_id res chain seq x y z
N MET A 1 6.08 -16.40 32.38
CA MET A 1 6.92 -15.39 31.67
C MET A 1 6.06 -14.17 31.42
N GLY A 2 6.39 -13.02 32.05
CA GLY A 2 5.61 -11.77 31.87
C GLY A 2 5.79 -11.24 30.46
N ALA A 3 4.69 -10.90 29.78
CA ALA A 3 4.73 -10.28 28.46
C ALA A 3 5.38 -8.89 28.58
N THR A 4 6.61 -8.75 28.08
CA THR A 4 7.29 -7.46 28.03
C THR A 4 6.59 -6.61 26.96
N ARG A 5 5.89 -5.53 27.37
CA ARG A 5 5.28 -4.58 26.43
C ARG A 5 6.38 -3.71 25.81
N VAL A 6 6.60 -3.85 24.52
CA VAL A 6 7.53 -3.01 23.76
C VAL A 6 6.79 -1.81 23.22
N LYS A 7 7.20 -0.58 23.61
CA LYS A 7 6.68 0.66 23.01
C LYS A 7 7.40 0.90 21.68
N VAL A 8 6.75 0.56 20.56
CA VAL A 8 7.29 0.70 19.20
C VAL A 8 7.21 2.16 18.75
N LEU A 9 6.04 2.79 18.80
CA LEU A 9 5.86 4.22 18.51
C LEU A 9 5.75 5.01 19.81
N LYS A 10 6.37 6.20 19.85
CA LYS A 10 6.49 7.04 21.04
C LYS A 10 6.09 8.49 20.74
N GLY A 11 4.83 8.66 20.29
CA GLY A 11 4.31 9.99 19.92
C GLY A 11 4.81 10.42 18.53
N ALA A 12 4.76 9.53 17.55
CA ALA A 12 5.03 9.85 16.15
C ALA A 12 3.86 10.68 15.58
N ASN A 13 4.17 11.88 15.07
CA ASN A 13 3.19 12.75 14.41
C ASN A 13 3.59 12.99 12.97
N LEU A 14 2.64 12.85 12.06
CA LEU A 14 2.81 13.12 10.64
C LEU A 14 1.52 13.70 10.08
N SER A 15 1.64 14.72 9.25
CA SER A 15 0.58 15.14 8.35
C SER A 15 1.01 14.96 6.91
N VAL A 16 0.11 14.43 6.08
CA VAL A 16 0.31 14.21 4.64
C VAL A 16 -0.79 14.96 3.90
N ARG A 17 -0.42 15.74 2.89
CA ARG A 17 -1.36 16.47 2.04
C ARG A 17 -1.80 15.60 0.87
N GLU A 18 -2.96 15.89 0.32
CA GLU A 18 -3.41 15.26 -0.92
C GLU A 18 -2.40 15.51 -2.05
N GLY A 19 -2.12 14.46 -2.83
CA GLY A 19 -1.12 14.51 -3.91
C GLY A 19 0.34 14.50 -3.43
N GLU A 20 0.61 14.44 -2.13
CA GLU A 20 1.98 14.41 -1.62
C GLU A 20 2.59 13.00 -1.71
N PHE A 21 3.87 12.93 -2.08
CA PHE A 21 4.67 11.71 -1.98
C PHE A 21 5.67 11.87 -0.82
N VAL A 22 5.43 11.14 0.26
CA VAL A 22 6.26 11.14 1.47
C VAL A 22 6.99 9.82 1.60
N ALA A 23 8.30 9.88 1.80
CA ALA A 23 9.10 8.73 2.21
C ALA A 23 9.43 8.81 3.71
N VAL A 24 9.25 7.69 4.41
CA VAL A 24 9.62 7.54 5.81
C VAL A 24 10.84 6.62 5.89
N ILE A 25 11.98 7.17 6.27
CA ILE A 25 13.22 6.40 6.46
C ILE A 25 13.49 6.11 7.94
N GLY A 26 14.31 5.12 8.19
CA GLY A 26 14.76 4.77 9.54
C GLY A 26 15.41 3.40 9.58
N ALA A 27 16.17 3.13 10.64
CA ALA A 27 16.83 1.85 10.84
C ALA A 27 15.81 0.70 10.94
N SER A 28 16.28 -0.54 10.73
CA SER A 28 15.46 -1.72 11.01
C SER A 28 14.98 -1.70 12.46
N GLY A 29 13.71 -2.04 12.69
CA GLY A 29 13.12 -2.01 14.04
C GLY A 29 12.71 -0.61 14.54
N SER A 30 12.88 0.48 13.78
CA SER A 30 12.47 1.83 14.21
C SER A 30 10.96 2.04 14.29
N GLY A 31 10.15 1.08 13.80
CA GLY A 31 8.68 1.11 13.83
C GLY A 31 8.03 1.54 12.51
N LYS A 32 8.74 1.59 11.39
CA LYS A 32 8.23 2.03 10.08
C LYS A 32 6.99 1.25 9.61
N SER A 33 7.06 -0.07 9.59
CA SER A 33 5.92 -0.91 9.17
C SER A 33 4.74 -0.76 10.13
N THR A 34 4.99 -0.71 11.46
CA THR A 34 3.94 -0.45 12.45
C THR A 34 3.28 0.91 12.21
N PHE A 35 4.08 1.94 11.91
CA PHE A 35 3.59 3.26 11.59
C PHE A 35 2.69 3.23 10.34
N LEU A 36 3.15 2.56 9.27
CA LEU A 36 2.39 2.41 8.04
C LEU A 36 1.08 1.62 8.26
N HIS A 37 1.12 0.55 9.05
CA HIS A 37 -0.06 -0.26 9.38
C HIS A 37 -1.11 0.54 10.14
N ILE A 38 -0.68 1.41 11.06
CA ILE A 38 -1.59 2.31 11.79
C ILE A 38 -2.20 3.35 10.84
N LEU A 39 -1.41 3.96 9.95
CA LEU A 39 -1.91 4.91 8.94
C LEU A 39 -2.97 4.28 8.03
N GLY A 40 -2.80 3.02 7.69
CA GLY A 40 -3.74 2.28 6.84
C GLY A 40 -4.84 1.55 7.60
N ALA A 41 -5.00 1.79 8.91
CA ALA A 41 -5.99 1.13 9.76
C ALA A 41 -5.90 -0.41 9.79
N LEU A 42 -4.71 -0.99 9.51
CA LEU A 42 -4.44 -2.41 9.73
C LEU A 42 -4.27 -2.70 11.22
N ASP A 43 -3.64 -1.76 11.95
CA ASP A 43 -3.49 -1.78 13.40
C ASP A 43 -4.13 -0.54 14.02
N ARG A 44 -4.48 -0.64 15.30
CA ARG A 44 -4.95 0.50 16.09
C ARG A 44 -3.82 1.01 16.99
N PRO A 45 -3.64 2.34 17.10
CA PRO A 45 -2.70 2.88 18.08
C PRO A 45 -3.22 2.62 19.50
N ASN A 46 -2.32 2.37 20.45
CA ASN A 46 -2.67 2.25 21.87
C ASN A 46 -3.00 3.62 22.48
N GLU A 47 -2.32 4.68 22.00
CA GLU A 47 -2.49 6.07 22.42
C GLU A 47 -2.41 6.96 21.17
N GLY A 48 -3.11 8.09 21.20
CA GLY A 48 -3.21 8.98 20.05
C GLY A 48 -4.29 8.53 19.07
N ASP A 49 -4.32 9.15 17.89
CA ASP A 49 -5.32 8.85 16.88
C ASP A 49 -4.79 9.12 15.46
N VAL A 50 -5.49 8.57 14.48
CA VAL A 50 -5.30 8.87 13.06
C VAL A 50 -6.56 9.53 12.54
N SER A 51 -6.41 10.60 11.77
CA SER A 51 -7.51 11.21 11.06
C SER A 51 -7.28 11.19 9.55
N PHE A 52 -8.33 10.93 8.81
CA PHE A 52 -8.36 11.01 7.36
C PHE A 52 -9.54 11.89 6.95
N ASP A 53 -9.27 13.02 6.29
CA ASP A 53 -10.27 14.03 5.94
C ASP A 53 -11.15 14.48 7.15
N GLY A 54 -10.55 14.66 8.30
CA GLY A 54 -11.26 15.04 9.52
C GLY A 54 -12.02 13.92 10.23
N HIS A 55 -12.02 12.71 9.69
CA HIS A 55 -12.62 11.53 10.30
C HIS A 55 -11.58 10.77 11.12
N TYR A 56 -11.82 10.63 12.42
CA TYR A 56 -10.91 9.97 13.36
C TYR A 56 -11.16 8.47 13.43
N PHE A 57 -10.09 7.66 13.34
CA PHE A 57 -10.20 6.19 13.39
C PHE A 57 -10.74 5.68 14.72
N SER A 58 -10.46 6.37 15.84
CA SER A 58 -11.01 6.03 17.15
C SER A 58 -12.54 6.07 17.21
N ARG A 59 -13.18 6.86 16.33
CA ARG A 59 -14.63 7.01 16.23
C ARG A 59 -15.27 6.04 15.24
N MET A 60 -14.47 5.30 14.47
CA MET A 60 -14.96 4.35 13.47
C MET A 60 -15.14 2.96 14.06
N GLY A 61 -16.28 2.35 13.78
CA GLY A 61 -16.53 0.94 14.06
C GLY A 61 -15.72 0.01 13.15
N ALA A 62 -15.68 -1.28 13.48
CA ALA A 62 -14.91 -2.27 12.71
C ALA A 62 -15.34 -2.35 11.24
N ARG A 63 -16.64 -2.21 10.94
CA ARG A 63 -17.16 -2.22 9.56
C ARG A 63 -16.70 -0.99 8.77
N GLU A 64 -16.71 0.18 9.39
CA GLU A 64 -16.28 1.44 8.80
C GLU A 64 -14.77 1.42 8.49
N LEU A 65 -13.94 0.92 9.42
CA LEU A 65 -12.51 0.74 9.19
C LEU A 65 -12.21 -0.29 8.08
N ASN A 66 -12.99 -1.38 8.00
CA ASN A 66 -12.85 -2.35 6.92
C ASN A 66 -13.19 -1.72 5.56
N HIS A 67 -14.27 -0.95 5.51
CA HIS A 67 -14.67 -0.21 4.31
C HIS A 67 -13.60 0.82 3.93
N PHE A 68 -13.13 1.60 4.89
CA PHE A 68 -12.04 2.57 4.71
C PHE A 68 -10.79 1.92 4.11
N ARG A 69 -10.32 0.80 4.70
CA ARG A 69 -9.15 0.08 4.16
C ARG A 69 -9.33 -0.38 2.73
N ASN A 70 -10.51 -0.86 2.39
CA ASN A 70 -10.75 -1.43 1.07
C ASN A 70 -10.98 -0.37 -0.03
N GLU A 71 -11.57 0.76 0.33
CA GLU A 71 -11.95 1.81 -0.63
C GLU A 71 -10.94 2.97 -0.69
N MET A 72 -10.41 3.37 0.49
CA MET A 72 -9.61 4.59 0.58
C MET A 72 -8.11 4.33 0.57
N VAL A 73 -7.68 3.10 0.89
CA VAL A 73 -6.25 2.76 1.04
C VAL A 73 -5.86 1.62 0.12
N GLY A 74 -4.80 1.84 -0.66
CA GLY A 74 -4.10 0.78 -1.38
C GLY A 74 -2.83 0.39 -0.62
N PHE A 75 -2.58 -0.90 -0.46
CA PHE A 75 -1.35 -1.41 0.16
C PHE A 75 -0.46 -2.12 -0.84
N VAL A 76 0.82 -1.78 -0.81
CA VAL A 76 1.90 -2.46 -1.54
C VAL A 76 2.94 -2.91 -0.53
N PHE A 77 3.19 -4.20 -0.42
CA PHE A 77 4.11 -4.80 0.53
C PHE A 77 5.39 -5.30 -0.13
N GLN A 78 6.44 -5.47 0.64
CA GLN A 78 7.71 -6.05 0.23
C GLN A 78 7.54 -7.50 -0.29
N PHE A 79 6.68 -8.29 0.34
CA PHE A 79 6.36 -9.68 -0.03
C PHE A 79 5.04 -9.78 -0.81
N TYR A 80 4.78 -8.98 -1.77
CA TYR A 80 3.66 -8.96 -2.73
C TYR A 80 2.28 -9.39 -2.19
N HIS A 81 2.19 -10.42 -1.35
CA HIS A 81 0.97 -11.05 -0.79
C HIS A 81 -0.07 -11.36 -1.86
N LEU A 82 0.37 -11.88 -3.01
CA LEU A 82 -0.52 -12.40 -4.04
C LEU A 82 -1.02 -13.78 -3.62
N LEU A 83 -2.26 -14.08 -3.98
CA LEU A 83 -2.86 -15.39 -3.75
C LEU A 83 -2.48 -16.32 -4.91
N ASP A 84 -1.75 -17.40 -4.61
CA ASP A 84 -1.24 -18.35 -5.61
C ASP A 84 -2.35 -19.16 -6.27
N GLU A 85 -3.51 -19.30 -5.61
CA GLU A 85 -4.71 -19.94 -6.13
C GLU A 85 -5.41 -19.10 -7.22
N LEU A 86 -5.14 -17.80 -7.25
CA LEU A 86 -5.72 -16.86 -8.21
C LEU A 86 -4.71 -16.54 -9.32
N ASN A 87 -5.21 -16.31 -10.54
CA ASN A 87 -4.38 -15.75 -11.60
C ASN A 87 -4.14 -14.24 -11.39
N VAL A 88 -3.29 -13.64 -12.25
CA VAL A 88 -2.93 -12.22 -12.20
C VAL A 88 -4.16 -11.32 -12.24
N LEU A 89 -5.08 -11.56 -13.18
CA LEU A 89 -6.31 -10.76 -13.30
C LEU A 89 -7.18 -10.87 -12.05
N GLU A 90 -7.29 -12.08 -11.49
CA GLU A 90 -8.07 -12.37 -10.29
C GLU A 90 -7.49 -11.68 -9.06
N ASN A 91 -6.16 -11.70 -8.89
CA ASN A 91 -5.49 -10.96 -7.82
C ASN A 91 -5.78 -9.46 -7.90
N VAL A 92 -5.77 -8.87 -9.11
CA VAL A 92 -5.98 -7.42 -9.26
C VAL A 92 -7.43 -7.02 -8.95
N TYR A 93 -8.44 -7.78 -9.40
CA TYR A 93 -9.83 -7.38 -9.11
C TYR A 93 -10.35 -7.82 -7.74
N LEU A 94 -9.58 -8.60 -6.97
CA LEU A 94 -10.00 -9.10 -5.65
C LEU A 94 -10.57 -8.02 -4.72
N PRO A 95 -9.96 -6.81 -4.56
CA PRO A 95 -10.52 -5.76 -3.73
C PRO A 95 -11.93 -5.35 -4.13
N ALA A 96 -12.22 -5.24 -5.44
CA ALA A 96 -13.56 -4.90 -5.92
C ALA A 96 -14.58 -6.00 -5.62
N MET A 97 -14.18 -7.27 -5.64
CA MET A 97 -15.05 -8.38 -5.27
C MET A 97 -15.40 -8.33 -3.78
N VAL A 98 -14.44 -7.95 -2.93
CA VAL A 98 -14.65 -7.78 -1.48
C VAL A 98 -15.59 -6.61 -1.18
N SER A 99 -15.48 -5.49 -1.91
CA SER A 99 -16.36 -4.32 -1.75
C SER A 99 -17.83 -4.64 -1.98
N CYS A 100 -18.12 -5.39 -3.06
CA CYS A 100 -19.49 -5.63 -3.48
C CYS A 100 -20.19 -6.75 -2.72
N GLY A 101 -19.44 -7.64 -2.07
CA GLY A 101 -19.94 -8.88 -1.53
C GLY A 101 -20.46 -9.82 -2.64
N VAL A 102 -20.91 -11.02 -2.23
CA VAL A 102 -21.30 -12.08 -3.19
C VAL A 102 -22.47 -11.66 -4.09
N ALA A 103 -23.48 -11.01 -3.52
CA ALA A 103 -24.68 -10.60 -4.28
C ALA A 103 -24.40 -9.47 -5.28
N GLY A 104 -23.59 -8.47 -4.89
CA GLY A 104 -23.23 -7.34 -5.75
C GLY A 104 -22.25 -7.72 -6.86
N TRP A 105 -21.43 -8.74 -6.63
CA TRP A 105 -20.40 -9.18 -7.57
C TRP A 105 -20.96 -9.59 -8.94
N LEU A 106 -22.11 -10.23 -8.99
CA LEU A 106 -22.71 -10.64 -10.26
C LEU A 106 -23.00 -9.46 -11.20
N GLY A 107 -23.44 -8.33 -10.64
CA GLY A 107 -23.71 -7.11 -11.40
C GLY A 107 -22.47 -6.29 -11.78
N THR A 108 -21.42 -6.32 -10.95
CA THR A 108 -20.23 -5.45 -11.12
C THR A 108 -19.03 -6.17 -11.73
N ARG A 109 -19.06 -7.49 -11.83
CA ARG A 109 -17.96 -8.34 -12.30
C ARG A 109 -17.38 -7.92 -13.66
N GLY A 110 -18.24 -7.52 -14.60
CA GLY A 110 -17.82 -7.09 -15.94
C GLY A 110 -16.93 -5.84 -15.87
N ALA A 111 -17.41 -4.81 -15.17
CA ALA A 111 -16.68 -3.56 -14.97
C ALA A 111 -15.39 -3.76 -14.17
N ALA A 112 -15.42 -4.57 -13.12
CA ALA A 112 -14.24 -4.90 -12.33
C ALA A 112 -13.14 -5.59 -13.15
N LYS A 113 -13.52 -6.56 -14.01
CA LYS A 113 -12.58 -7.21 -14.92
C LYS A 113 -12.02 -6.27 -15.99
N ALA A 114 -12.83 -5.37 -16.53
CA ALA A 114 -12.37 -4.36 -17.48
C ALA A 114 -11.34 -3.44 -16.81
N ARG A 115 -11.66 -2.89 -15.65
CA ARG A 115 -10.75 -2.04 -14.88
C ARG A 115 -9.44 -2.76 -14.51
N ALA A 116 -9.50 -4.02 -14.11
CA ALA A 116 -8.31 -4.80 -13.80
C ALA A 116 -7.41 -5.00 -15.04
N ARG A 117 -7.99 -5.18 -16.23
CA ARG A 117 -7.22 -5.25 -17.49
C ARG A 117 -6.54 -3.93 -17.82
N GLU A 118 -7.23 -2.80 -17.70
CA GLU A 118 -6.65 -1.47 -17.89
C GLU A 118 -5.45 -1.24 -16.96
N LEU A 119 -5.58 -1.59 -15.67
CA LEU A 119 -4.49 -1.50 -14.71
C LEU A 119 -3.31 -2.39 -15.10
N LEU A 120 -3.57 -3.63 -15.52
CA LEU A 120 -2.53 -4.56 -15.94
C LEU A 120 -1.85 -4.10 -17.24
N GLU A 121 -2.57 -3.52 -18.17
CA GLU A 121 -2.01 -2.91 -19.37
C GLU A 121 -1.09 -1.74 -19.02
N THR A 122 -1.53 -0.83 -18.14
CA THR A 122 -0.70 0.27 -17.62
C THR A 122 0.57 -0.23 -16.93
N MET A 123 0.52 -1.41 -16.31
CA MET A 123 1.66 -2.06 -15.66
C MET A 123 2.52 -2.90 -16.63
N GLY A 124 2.18 -2.96 -17.95
CA GLY A 124 2.88 -3.78 -18.95
C GLY A 124 2.70 -5.29 -18.76
N LEU A 125 1.54 -5.72 -18.24
CA LEU A 125 1.24 -7.11 -17.89
C LEU A 125 0.05 -7.70 -18.67
N GLN A 126 -0.35 -7.09 -19.80
CA GLN A 126 -1.47 -7.54 -20.62
C GLN A 126 -1.33 -9.00 -21.09
N ASP A 127 -0.12 -9.47 -21.33
CA ASP A 127 0.17 -10.84 -21.76
C ASP A 127 0.28 -11.84 -20.60
N ARG A 128 0.23 -11.34 -19.35
CA ARG A 128 0.38 -12.13 -18.13
C ARG A 128 -0.93 -12.38 -17.38
N ILE A 129 -2.06 -11.87 -17.86
CA ILE A 129 -3.35 -11.87 -17.14
C ILE A 129 -3.83 -13.25 -16.67
N ARG A 130 -3.45 -14.31 -17.37
CA ARG A 130 -3.82 -15.71 -17.04
C ARG A 130 -2.75 -16.45 -16.23
N HIS A 131 -1.55 -15.86 -16.07
CA HIS A 131 -0.47 -16.49 -15.32
C HIS A 131 -0.81 -16.53 -13.83
N LYS A 132 -0.20 -17.47 -13.12
CA LYS A 132 -0.22 -17.55 -11.66
C LYS A 132 0.97 -16.78 -11.08
N PRO A 133 0.91 -16.30 -9.83
CA PRO A 133 2.00 -15.55 -9.22
C PRO A 133 3.37 -16.23 -9.29
N TYR A 134 3.43 -17.54 -9.12
CA TYR A 134 4.68 -18.30 -9.18
C TYR A 134 5.33 -18.35 -10.58
N GLN A 135 4.60 -18.00 -11.63
CA GLN A 135 5.10 -17.93 -13.02
C GLN A 135 5.70 -16.56 -13.37
N LEU A 136 5.64 -15.60 -12.44
CA LEU A 136 6.07 -14.23 -12.64
C LEU A 136 7.44 -13.97 -12.00
N SER A 137 8.21 -13.06 -12.60
CA SER A 137 9.40 -12.46 -11.96
C SER A 137 9.01 -11.62 -10.73
N GLY A 138 9.99 -11.28 -9.89
CA GLY A 138 9.76 -10.41 -8.72
C GLY A 138 9.14 -9.06 -9.10
N GLY A 139 9.67 -8.42 -10.13
CA GLY A 139 9.17 -7.13 -10.62
C GLY A 139 7.76 -7.23 -11.22
N GLU A 140 7.44 -8.32 -11.95
CA GLU A 140 6.08 -8.56 -12.43
C GLU A 140 5.10 -8.76 -11.27
N ARG A 141 5.47 -9.55 -10.25
CA ARG A 141 4.66 -9.72 -9.03
C ARG A 141 4.40 -8.40 -8.31
N GLN A 142 5.42 -7.54 -8.22
CA GLN A 142 5.26 -6.22 -7.60
C GLN A 142 4.32 -5.32 -8.41
N ARG A 143 4.41 -5.33 -9.74
CA ARG A 143 3.48 -4.60 -10.60
C ARG A 143 2.04 -5.12 -10.47
N VAL A 144 1.83 -6.42 -10.32
CA VAL A 144 0.50 -7.00 -10.00
C VAL A 144 0.00 -6.49 -8.65
N ALA A 145 0.86 -6.46 -7.61
CA ALA A 145 0.50 -5.95 -6.29
C ALA A 145 0.13 -4.46 -6.32
N ILE A 146 0.83 -3.64 -7.11
CA ILE A 146 0.49 -2.24 -7.34
C ILE A 146 -0.86 -2.13 -8.07
N GLY A 147 -1.08 -2.89 -9.14
CA GLY A 147 -2.36 -2.93 -9.85
C GLY A 147 -3.52 -3.30 -8.93
N ARG A 148 -3.34 -4.30 -8.06
CA ARG A 148 -4.32 -4.68 -7.02
C ARG A 148 -4.58 -3.54 -6.04
N ALA A 149 -3.55 -2.87 -5.57
CA ALA A 149 -3.68 -1.75 -4.65
C ALA A 149 -4.48 -0.57 -5.25
N LEU A 150 -4.41 -0.38 -6.57
CA LEU A 150 -5.10 0.70 -7.31
C LEU A 150 -6.52 0.34 -7.76
N MET A 151 -6.98 -0.88 -7.52
CA MET A 151 -8.24 -1.40 -8.08
C MET A 151 -9.45 -0.52 -7.72
N ASN A 152 -9.60 -0.17 -6.46
CA ASN A 152 -10.72 0.63 -5.94
C ASN A 152 -10.46 2.15 -6.00
N LYS A 153 -9.46 2.62 -6.76
CA LYS A 153 -9.07 4.04 -6.88
C LYS A 153 -8.81 4.67 -5.50
N PRO A 154 -7.90 4.10 -4.69
CA PRO A 154 -7.66 4.59 -3.34
C PRO A 154 -7.17 6.03 -3.35
N ARG A 155 -7.51 6.79 -2.32
CA ARG A 155 -6.99 8.16 -2.14
C ARG A 155 -5.59 8.17 -1.53
N LEU A 156 -5.21 7.10 -0.85
CA LEU A 156 -3.89 6.92 -0.23
C LEU A 156 -3.27 5.59 -0.64
N LEU A 157 -2.05 5.62 -1.17
CA LEU A 157 -1.25 4.44 -1.45
C LEU A 157 -0.15 4.33 -0.39
N LEU A 158 -0.13 3.22 0.33
CA LEU A 158 0.86 2.89 1.35
C LEU A 158 1.80 1.82 0.83
N ALA A 159 3.11 2.05 0.87
CA ALA A 159 4.11 1.13 0.37
C ALA A 159 5.14 0.77 1.46
N ASP A 160 5.21 -0.50 1.81
CA ASP A 160 6.18 -1.04 2.78
C ASP A 160 7.33 -1.72 2.04
N GLU A 161 8.51 -1.07 2.00
CA GLU A 161 9.74 -1.55 1.33
C GLU A 161 9.47 -2.11 -0.08
N PRO A 162 8.82 -1.35 -0.99
CA PRO A 162 8.26 -1.90 -2.23
C PRO A 162 9.31 -2.43 -3.23
N THR A 163 10.58 -2.13 -3.01
CA THR A 163 11.71 -2.59 -3.84
C THR A 163 12.68 -3.49 -3.09
N GLY A 164 12.43 -3.79 -1.81
CA GLY A 164 13.38 -4.48 -0.93
C GLY A 164 13.77 -5.89 -1.36
N ASN A 165 12.98 -6.56 -2.20
CA ASN A 165 13.24 -7.91 -2.72
C ASN A 165 13.60 -7.92 -4.22
N LEU A 166 13.95 -6.77 -4.80
CA LEU A 166 14.23 -6.62 -6.22
C LEU A 166 15.69 -6.23 -6.47
N ASP A 167 16.22 -6.61 -7.60
CA ASP A 167 17.47 -6.05 -8.07
C ASP A 167 17.32 -4.56 -8.40
N SER A 168 18.43 -3.84 -8.46
CA SER A 168 18.43 -2.38 -8.61
C SER A 168 17.75 -1.89 -9.89
N ALA A 169 17.89 -2.61 -11.01
CA ALA A 169 17.29 -2.22 -12.28
C ALA A 169 15.75 -2.38 -12.23
N THR A 170 15.29 -3.53 -11.76
CA THR A 170 13.86 -3.82 -11.57
C THR A 170 13.26 -2.86 -10.53
N GLY A 171 13.96 -2.62 -9.41
CA GLY A 171 13.54 -1.69 -8.37
C GLY A 171 13.34 -0.26 -8.89
N ASN A 172 14.26 0.23 -9.72
CA ASN A 172 14.10 1.55 -10.36
C ASN A 172 12.83 1.62 -11.21
N GLY A 173 12.52 0.59 -12.01
CA GLY A 173 11.29 0.54 -12.78
C GLY A 173 10.02 0.57 -11.91
N ILE A 174 10.06 -0.02 -10.71
CA ILE A 174 8.95 0.07 -9.74
C ILE A 174 8.84 1.50 -9.17
N LEU A 175 9.96 2.15 -8.85
CA LEU A 175 9.95 3.53 -8.36
C LEU A 175 9.41 4.52 -9.40
N GLU A 176 9.73 4.32 -10.68
CA GLU A 176 9.16 5.10 -11.78
C GLU A 176 7.63 4.99 -11.84
N VAL A 177 7.07 3.81 -11.56
CA VAL A 177 5.61 3.63 -11.45
C VAL A 177 5.05 4.49 -10.32
N PHE A 178 5.66 4.49 -9.12
CA PHE A 178 5.23 5.33 -8.01
C PHE A 178 5.30 6.83 -8.35
N GLU A 179 6.35 7.28 -9.01
CA GLU A 179 6.48 8.67 -9.47
C GLU A 179 5.40 9.05 -10.47
N GLN A 180 5.10 8.17 -11.44
CA GLN A 180 4.03 8.40 -12.41
C GLN A 180 2.66 8.50 -11.74
N LEU A 181 2.37 7.61 -10.79
CA LEU A 181 1.15 7.66 -9.99
C LEU A 181 1.04 8.97 -9.20
N ASN A 182 2.13 9.41 -8.57
CA ASN A 182 2.13 10.67 -7.83
C ASN A 182 1.95 11.89 -8.74
N ARG A 183 2.61 11.94 -9.90
CA ARG A 183 2.38 12.98 -10.92
C ARG A 183 0.93 13.02 -11.42
N ALA A 184 0.23 11.88 -11.40
CA ALA A 184 -1.19 11.77 -11.70
C ALA A 184 -2.11 12.15 -10.50
N GLY A 185 -1.54 12.65 -9.39
CA GLY A 185 -2.26 13.13 -8.21
C GLY A 185 -2.43 12.11 -7.08
N GLN A 186 -1.86 10.92 -7.20
CA GLN A 186 -1.95 9.92 -6.14
C GLN A 186 -1.14 10.35 -4.90
N THR A 187 -1.79 10.36 -3.73
CA THR A 187 -1.10 10.53 -2.45
C THR A 187 -0.38 9.23 -2.08
N ILE A 188 0.90 9.32 -1.72
CA ILE A 188 1.74 8.14 -1.44
C ILE A 188 2.51 8.34 -0.13
N VAL A 189 2.47 7.32 0.73
CA VAL A 189 3.40 7.20 1.86
C VAL A 189 4.17 5.89 1.70
N MET A 190 5.47 6.00 1.55
CA MET A 190 6.38 4.88 1.38
C MET A 190 7.30 4.78 2.58
N VAL A 191 7.49 3.60 3.14
CA VAL A 191 8.54 3.35 4.12
C VAL A 191 9.67 2.58 3.46
N THR A 192 10.91 2.96 3.77
CA THR A 192 12.10 2.30 3.27
C THR A 192 13.29 2.52 4.22
N HIS A 193 14.31 1.66 4.11
CA HIS A 193 15.60 1.87 4.76
C HIS A 193 16.69 2.35 3.76
N ASP A 194 16.38 2.40 2.46
CA ASP A 194 17.29 2.87 1.41
C ASP A 194 17.04 4.36 1.13
N GLU A 195 18.03 5.19 1.45
CA GLU A 195 17.99 6.64 1.23
C GLU A 195 17.81 7.01 -0.25
N ARG A 196 18.40 6.22 -1.17
CA ARG A 196 18.26 6.43 -2.63
C ARG A 196 16.81 6.27 -3.08
N VAL A 197 16.11 5.29 -2.50
CA VAL A 197 14.68 5.07 -2.73
C VAL A 197 13.86 6.23 -2.15
N ALA A 198 14.21 6.68 -0.95
CA ALA A 198 13.51 7.77 -0.28
C ALA A 198 13.64 9.12 -1.03
N HIS A 199 14.77 9.38 -1.65
CA HIS A 199 14.99 10.61 -2.43
C HIS A 199 14.14 10.72 -3.71
N ARG A 200 13.42 9.66 -4.09
CA ARG A 200 12.42 9.70 -5.17
C ARG A 200 11.11 10.37 -4.72
N ALA A 201 10.89 10.51 -3.42
CA ALA A 201 9.72 11.19 -2.85
C ALA A 201 9.94 12.71 -2.76
N GLY A 202 8.84 13.46 -2.81
CA GLY A 202 8.86 14.93 -2.66
C GLY A 202 9.24 15.40 -1.26
N ARG A 203 9.03 14.56 -0.24
CA ARG A 203 9.43 14.83 1.15
C ARG A 203 9.92 13.56 1.83
N VAL A 204 11.04 13.69 2.53
CA VAL A 204 11.61 12.60 3.34
C VAL A 204 11.48 12.97 4.82
N ILE A 205 11.03 12.02 5.61
CA ILE A 205 11.00 12.12 7.07
C ILE A 205 11.75 10.95 7.70
N THR A 206 12.36 11.17 8.85
CA THR A 206 13.08 10.14 9.57
C THR A 206 12.26 9.63 10.75
N LEU A 207 12.05 8.32 10.84
CA LEU A 207 11.50 7.67 12.02
C LEU A 207 12.65 7.03 12.81
N ALA A 208 12.95 7.56 13.98
CA ALA A 208 13.99 7.04 14.87
C ALA A 208 13.42 6.82 16.28
N ASP A 209 13.66 5.65 16.84
CA ASP A 209 13.22 5.26 18.19
C ASP A 209 11.70 5.48 18.41
N GLY A 210 10.89 5.25 17.39
CA GLY A 210 9.45 5.41 17.43
C GLY A 210 8.95 6.86 17.39
N ARG A 211 9.81 7.81 17.00
CA ARG A 211 9.49 9.24 16.86
C ARG A 211 9.82 9.74 15.47
N VAL A 212 8.98 10.59 14.92
CA VAL A 212 9.28 11.35 13.70
C VAL A 212 10.27 12.46 14.04
N LYS A 213 11.38 12.49 13.30
CA LYS A 213 12.33 13.60 13.29
C LYS A 213 12.18 14.33 11.97
N SER A 214 11.97 15.61 12.05
CA SER A 214 11.96 16.54 10.90
C SER A 214 13.37 16.92 10.51
#